data_01a8c43e6c0b3b81060ea5c8874cd49e
#
_entry.id   01a8c43e6c0b3b81060ea5c8874cd49e
#
_cell.length_a   1.000
_cell.length_b   1.000
_cell.length_c   1.000
_cell.angle_alpha   90.00
_cell.angle_beta   90.00
_cell.angle_gamma   90.00
#
_symmetry.space_group_name_H-M   'P 1'
#
loop_
_entity.id
_entity.type
_entity.pdbx_description
1 polymer ?
#
loop_
_entity_poly.entity_id
_entity_poly.type
_entity_poly.pdbx_seq_one_letter_code
_entity_poly.pdbx_strand_id
1 'polypeptide(L)'
;MKKLLALALCALTLVFACAAAMADASITFQMGGEPECMDPTINDYSSGSYALQSLFRGLYKYDADGALVPAMAESYEVSEDGCTYTFKLKEGLKWSDGSPLTAHDFEYSWKRVLNPDVGSETAYTLYSVIKDGYECFVSKTVSADDLPIRALDDTTFQVELKAPASYFITLTASTAFMPVCKANVEKYGEDWSSSPETYVCNGPFMLADMKKDESFTFVKNPNYYNADEVKIDTVKYVFLNAPETVRMAFDNGELDIATSVNSDAMKAYTGTDKLVTSDRIGYRYYEFNCSKAPFNDARVRRALTLALNRKIITEGILQDPTLPQLYGWVPYGIKDVLDPSKDWRDVVGNAFDEDIEEAKALLAEAGYPDGFTFTIKVPSNYGPHVATAVVLV
;
A
#
# COMPACT_ATOMS: atom_id res chain seq x y z
N MET A 1 28.95 -37.34 -49.46
CA MET A 1 28.66 -37.65 -48.07
C MET A 1 29.33 -36.68 -47.08
N LYS A 2 30.66 -36.48 -47.07
CA LYS A 2 31.33 -35.60 -46.07
C LYS A 2 30.88 -34.11 -46.12
N LYS A 3 30.49 -33.55 -47.28
CA LYS A 3 29.99 -32.14 -47.39
C LYS A 3 28.53 -31.98 -46.88
N LEU A 4 27.70 -33.00 -46.99
CA LEU A 4 26.33 -33.01 -46.46
C LEU A 4 26.33 -33.15 -44.91
N LEU A 5 27.28 -33.94 -44.36
CA LEU A 5 27.43 -34.06 -42.91
C LEU A 5 27.93 -32.75 -42.25
N ALA A 6 28.83 -32.01 -42.94
CA ALA A 6 29.31 -30.73 -42.46
C ALA A 6 28.23 -29.65 -42.48
N LEU A 7 27.33 -29.64 -43.52
CA LEU A 7 26.19 -28.72 -43.55
C LEU A 7 25.12 -29.05 -42.47
N ALA A 8 24.90 -30.34 -42.23
CA ALA A 8 23.97 -30.74 -41.17
C ALA A 8 24.50 -30.42 -39.75
N LEU A 9 25.81 -30.54 -39.53
CA LEU A 9 26.43 -30.14 -38.25
C LEU A 9 26.42 -28.64 -38.05
N CYS A 10 26.66 -27.82 -39.11
CA CYS A 10 26.55 -26.37 -39.02
C CYS A 10 25.11 -25.90 -38.84
N ALA A 11 24.12 -26.58 -39.45
CA ALA A 11 22.71 -26.26 -39.22
C ALA A 11 22.27 -26.64 -37.79
N LEU A 12 22.77 -27.75 -37.21
CA LEU A 12 22.48 -28.15 -35.83
C LEU A 12 23.15 -27.18 -34.83
N THR A 13 24.36 -26.71 -35.09
CA THR A 13 25.02 -25.71 -34.24
C THR A 13 24.38 -24.33 -34.32
N LEU A 14 23.84 -23.93 -35.52
CA LEU A 14 23.06 -22.68 -35.62
C LEU A 14 21.70 -22.75 -34.92
N VAL A 15 21.03 -23.92 -34.88
CA VAL A 15 19.79 -24.11 -34.16
C VAL A 15 20.03 -24.14 -32.63
N PHE A 16 21.19 -24.62 -32.17
CA PHE A 16 21.60 -24.54 -30.75
C PHE A 16 22.14 -23.15 -30.37
N ALA A 17 22.61 -22.34 -31.31
CA ALA A 17 23.11 -21.00 -31.03
C ALA A 17 21.98 -19.93 -31.06
N CYS A 18 20.77 -20.26 -31.54
CA CYS A 18 19.57 -19.42 -31.46
C CYS A 18 18.69 -19.71 -30.23
N ALA A 19 19.03 -20.67 -29.39
CA ALA A 19 18.70 -20.63 -27.98
C ALA A 19 19.72 -19.69 -27.31
N ALA A 20 19.81 -18.44 -27.76
CA ALA A 20 20.30 -17.37 -26.92
C ALA A 20 19.51 -17.51 -25.64
N ALA A 21 20.15 -17.90 -24.56
CA ALA A 21 19.61 -17.75 -23.24
C ALA A 21 19.12 -16.30 -23.18
N MET A 22 17.82 -16.09 -23.27
CA MET A 22 17.25 -14.83 -22.87
C MET A 22 17.67 -14.71 -21.43
N ALA A 23 18.58 -13.81 -21.13
CA ALA A 23 18.96 -13.55 -19.76
C ALA A 23 17.66 -13.25 -19.04
N ASP A 24 17.38 -14.01 -17.98
CA ASP A 24 16.18 -13.79 -17.18
C ASP A 24 16.15 -12.32 -16.79
N ALA A 25 15.07 -11.64 -17.18
CA ALA A 25 14.90 -10.24 -16.87
C ALA A 25 14.66 -10.12 -15.36
N SER A 26 15.66 -9.62 -14.63
CA SER A 26 15.60 -9.50 -13.18
C SER A 26 15.70 -8.05 -12.72
N ILE A 27 15.00 -7.73 -11.62
CA ILE A 27 15.08 -6.44 -10.93
C ILE A 27 15.40 -6.68 -9.47
N THR A 28 16.37 -5.93 -8.94
CA THR A 28 16.66 -5.85 -7.50
C THR A 28 16.11 -4.54 -6.93
N PHE A 29 15.13 -4.67 -6.05
CA PHE A 29 14.39 -3.56 -5.46
C PHE A 29 14.76 -3.43 -3.97
N GLN A 30 15.15 -2.25 -3.52
CA GLN A 30 15.39 -1.99 -2.12
C GLN A 30 14.06 -1.78 -1.39
N MET A 31 13.85 -2.54 -0.32
CA MET A 31 12.77 -2.37 0.65
C MET A 31 13.39 -2.01 2.01
N GLY A 32 12.77 -1.08 2.73
CA GLY A 32 13.34 -0.56 3.98
C GLY A 32 13.55 -1.60 5.08
N GLY A 33 12.68 -2.61 5.15
CA GLY A 33 12.77 -3.70 6.13
C GLY A 33 11.95 -4.88 5.68
N GLU A 34 12.14 -6.02 6.33
CA GLU A 34 11.30 -7.19 6.13
C GLU A 34 9.84 -6.83 6.45
N PRO A 35 8.87 -7.16 5.58
CA PRO A 35 7.46 -7.04 5.89
C PRO A 35 7.10 -7.86 7.12
N GLU A 36 6.45 -7.25 8.11
CA GLU A 36 6.02 -7.96 9.32
C GLU A 36 4.90 -8.97 9.03
N CYS A 37 4.15 -8.75 7.95
CA CYS A 37 3.04 -9.61 7.55
C CYS A 37 2.93 -9.69 6.02
N MET A 38 2.77 -10.90 5.51
CA MET A 38 2.55 -11.21 4.10
C MET A 38 1.14 -11.72 3.79
N ASP A 39 0.22 -11.61 4.75
CA ASP A 39 -1.21 -11.89 4.58
C ASP A 39 -1.97 -10.59 4.26
N PRO A 40 -2.57 -10.44 3.07
CA PRO A 40 -3.27 -9.21 2.70
C PRO A 40 -4.48 -8.89 3.59
N THR A 41 -5.05 -9.90 4.28
CA THR A 41 -6.19 -9.73 5.19
C THR A 41 -5.83 -8.92 6.43
N ILE A 42 -4.60 -9.08 6.96
CA ILE A 42 -4.18 -8.51 8.24
C ILE A 42 -3.00 -7.53 8.11
N ASN A 43 -2.45 -7.36 6.91
CA ASN A 43 -1.35 -6.43 6.70
C ASN A 43 -1.81 -4.98 6.81
N ASP A 44 -1.20 -4.21 7.69
CA ASP A 44 -1.39 -2.77 7.91
C ASP A 44 -0.14 -1.93 7.59
N TYR A 45 0.98 -2.58 7.24
CA TYR A 45 2.26 -1.94 6.96
C TYR A 45 2.45 -1.62 5.47
N SER A 46 3.00 -0.44 5.19
CA SER A 46 3.30 0.00 3.82
C SER A 46 4.31 -0.92 3.11
N SER A 47 5.32 -1.44 3.84
CA SER A 47 6.31 -2.37 3.29
C SER A 47 5.66 -3.67 2.82
N GLY A 48 4.78 -4.26 3.62
CA GLY A 48 3.98 -5.41 3.23
C GLY A 48 3.10 -5.13 2.02
N SER A 49 2.47 -3.96 1.97
CA SER A 49 1.60 -3.58 0.85
C SER A 49 2.34 -3.54 -0.49
N TYR A 50 3.60 -3.09 -0.55
CA TYR A 50 4.39 -3.13 -1.80
C TYR A 50 4.63 -4.56 -2.29
N ALA A 51 5.02 -5.47 -1.38
CA ALA A 51 5.21 -6.88 -1.70
C ALA A 51 3.88 -7.54 -2.12
N LEU A 52 2.81 -7.30 -1.37
CA LEU A 52 1.49 -7.86 -1.62
C LEU A 52 0.91 -7.43 -2.97
N GLN A 53 1.15 -6.18 -3.40
CA GLN A 53 0.73 -5.74 -4.74
C GLN A 53 1.47 -6.46 -5.88
N SER A 54 2.63 -7.05 -5.63
CA SER A 54 3.31 -7.91 -6.61
C SER A 54 2.74 -9.34 -6.61
N LEU A 55 2.20 -9.80 -5.49
CA LEU A 55 1.76 -11.18 -5.29
C LEU A 55 0.24 -11.37 -5.42
N PHE A 56 -0.54 -10.30 -5.26
CA PHE A 56 -2.01 -10.38 -5.30
C PHE A 56 -2.62 -9.34 -6.24
N ARG A 57 -3.87 -9.62 -6.64
CA ARG A 57 -4.76 -8.69 -7.34
C ARG A 57 -6.16 -8.79 -6.76
N GLY A 58 -6.79 -7.62 -6.54
CA GLY A 58 -8.20 -7.50 -6.21
C GLY A 58 -9.11 -7.53 -7.42
N LEU A 59 -10.34 -7.09 -7.25
CA LEU A 59 -11.31 -6.95 -8.35
C LEU A 59 -10.84 -5.90 -9.37
N TYR A 60 -10.28 -4.78 -8.88
CA TYR A 60 -9.71 -3.68 -9.66
C TYR A 60 -8.26 -3.45 -9.27
N LYS A 61 -7.52 -2.71 -10.09
CA LYS A 61 -6.14 -2.28 -9.84
C LYS A 61 -5.91 -0.88 -10.41
N TYR A 62 -4.87 -0.21 -9.98
CA TYR A 62 -4.35 0.96 -10.70
C TYR A 62 -3.35 0.52 -11.77
N ASP A 63 -3.40 1.17 -12.93
CA ASP A 63 -2.39 1.02 -13.99
C ASP A 63 -1.20 1.97 -13.76
N ALA A 64 -0.26 1.99 -14.72
CA ALA A 64 0.93 2.82 -14.64
C ALA A 64 0.64 4.34 -14.69
N ASP A 65 -0.50 4.73 -15.23
CA ASP A 65 -0.94 6.14 -15.33
C ASP A 65 -1.80 6.54 -14.10
N GLY A 66 -2.00 5.62 -13.15
CA GLY A 66 -2.83 5.82 -11.96
C GLY A 66 -4.33 5.73 -12.23
N ALA A 67 -4.74 5.24 -13.39
CA ALA A 67 -6.14 5.00 -13.69
C ALA A 67 -6.63 3.68 -13.07
N LEU A 68 -7.82 3.70 -12.51
CA LEU A 68 -8.47 2.50 -11.98
C LEU A 68 -9.00 1.63 -13.13
N VAL A 69 -8.49 0.42 -13.25
CA VAL A 69 -8.83 -0.52 -14.33
C VAL A 69 -9.26 -1.88 -13.78
N PRO A 70 -10.10 -2.65 -14.52
CA PRO A 70 -10.48 -4.00 -14.13
C PRO A 70 -9.25 -4.93 -13.97
N ALA A 71 -9.23 -5.71 -12.89
CA ALA A 71 -8.22 -6.75 -12.66
C ALA A 71 -8.84 -8.14 -12.70
N MET A 72 -9.27 -8.71 -11.57
CA MET A 72 -9.98 -10.01 -11.55
C MET A 72 -11.43 -9.88 -12.01
N ALA A 73 -12.08 -8.74 -11.79
CA ALA A 73 -13.38 -8.46 -12.36
C ALA A 73 -13.26 -8.15 -13.87
N GLU A 74 -14.24 -8.58 -14.65
CA GLU A 74 -14.47 -8.17 -16.03
C GLU A 74 -15.34 -6.92 -16.06
N SER A 75 -16.40 -6.90 -15.23
CA SER A 75 -17.37 -5.81 -15.13
C SER A 75 -18.04 -5.81 -13.76
N TYR A 76 -18.86 -4.79 -13.51
CA TYR A 76 -19.79 -4.76 -12.39
C TYR A 76 -21.09 -4.06 -12.77
N GLU A 77 -22.13 -4.37 -12.02
CA GLU A 77 -23.43 -3.69 -12.04
C GLU A 77 -23.76 -3.15 -10.65
N VAL A 78 -24.52 -2.06 -10.61
CA VAL A 78 -24.97 -1.44 -9.36
C VAL A 78 -26.49 -1.36 -9.38
N SER A 79 -27.13 -1.72 -8.28
CA SER A 79 -28.58 -1.60 -8.10
C SER A 79 -29.06 -0.15 -8.19
N GLU A 80 -30.33 0.06 -8.45
CA GLU A 80 -30.93 1.41 -8.58
C GLU A 80 -30.76 2.28 -7.33
N ASP A 81 -30.72 1.66 -6.14
CA ASP A 81 -30.47 2.35 -4.86
C ASP A 81 -28.99 2.65 -4.60
N GLY A 82 -28.09 2.20 -5.48
CA GLY A 82 -26.64 2.39 -5.38
C GLY A 82 -25.96 1.59 -4.29
N CYS A 83 -26.65 0.61 -3.67
CA CYS A 83 -26.12 -0.12 -2.52
C CYS A 83 -25.64 -1.53 -2.84
N THR A 84 -26.16 -2.20 -3.85
CA THR A 84 -25.74 -3.56 -4.19
C THR A 84 -24.83 -3.55 -5.42
N TYR A 85 -23.63 -4.06 -5.26
CA TYR A 85 -22.65 -4.24 -6.32
C TYR A 85 -22.54 -5.72 -6.68
N THR A 86 -22.72 -6.03 -7.96
CA THR A 86 -22.58 -7.38 -8.51
C THR A 86 -21.45 -7.41 -9.53
N PHE A 87 -20.36 -8.08 -9.20
CA PHE A 87 -19.18 -8.20 -10.04
C PHE A 87 -19.23 -9.48 -10.86
N LYS A 88 -18.88 -9.38 -12.13
CA LYS A 88 -18.58 -10.53 -12.97
C LYS A 88 -17.07 -10.71 -13.01
N LEU A 89 -16.58 -11.87 -12.59
CA LEU A 89 -15.17 -12.23 -12.67
C LEU A 89 -14.81 -12.68 -14.07
N LYS A 90 -13.54 -12.50 -14.44
CA LYS A 90 -12.97 -13.10 -15.66
C LYS A 90 -13.04 -14.63 -15.56
N GLU A 91 -13.24 -15.29 -16.70
CA GLU A 91 -13.23 -16.74 -16.74
C GLU A 91 -11.82 -17.33 -16.66
N GLY A 92 -11.70 -18.51 -16.10
CA GLY A 92 -10.44 -19.26 -16.06
C GLY A 92 -9.37 -18.68 -15.14
N LEU A 93 -9.74 -17.83 -14.16
CA LEU A 93 -8.83 -17.32 -13.15
C LEU A 93 -8.24 -18.48 -12.33
N LYS A 94 -6.95 -18.35 -11.98
CA LYS A 94 -6.20 -19.35 -11.24
C LYS A 94 -5.37 -18.74 -10.14
N TRP A 95 -5.18 -19.50 -9.11
CA TRP A 95 -4.13 -19.32 -8.12
C TRP A 95 -2.76 -19.72 -8.68
N SER A 96 -1.69 -19.34 -8.00
CA SER A 96 -0.30 -19.63 -8.41
C SER A 96 0.01 -21.14 -8.47
N ASP A 97 -0.68 -21.96 -7.70
CA ASP A 97 -0.60 -23.41 -7.72
C ASP A 97 -1.39 -24.07 -8.86
N GLY A 98 -2.12 -23.28 -9.65
CA GLY A 98 -2.95 -23.74 -10.77
C GLY A 98 -4.39 -24.10 -10.39
N SER A 99 -4.76 -24.09 -9.11
CA SER A 99 -6.13 -24.29 -8.66
C SER A 99 -7.05 -23.15 -9.13
N PRO A 100 -8.35 -23.39 -9.34
CA PRO A 100 -9.30 -22.36 -9.74
C PRO A 100 -9.43 -21.27 -8.69
N LEU A 101 -9.46 -20.00 -9.12
CA LEU A 101 -9.85 -18.85 -8.31
C LEU A 101 -11.28 -18.45 -8.70
N THR A 102 -12.17 -18.35 -7.72
CA THR A 102 -13.60 -18.13 -7.94
C THR A 102 -14.15 -16.99 -7.06
N ALA A 103 -15.42 -16.65 -7.27
CA ALA A 103 -16.12 -15.67 -6.43
C ALA A 103 -16.21 -16.13 -4.95
N HIS A 104 -16.15 -17.44 -4.69
CA HIS A 104 -16.14 -17.99 -3.33
C HIS A 104 -14.87 -17.60 -2.56
N ASP A 105 -13.73 -17.40 -3.24
CA ASP A 105 -12.51 -16.92 -2.60
C ASP A 105 -12.63 -15.45 -2.16
N PHE A 106 -13.33 -14.63 -2.95
CA PHE A 106 -13.64 -13.23 -2.57
C PHE A 106 -14.61 -13.17 -1.38
N GLU A 107 -15.67 -13.98 -1.41
CA GLU A 107 -16.61 -14.09 -0.29
C GLU A 107 -15.89 -14.47 1.00
N TYR A 108 -15.10 -15.54 0.95
CA TYR A 108 -14.30 -15.99 2.09
C TYR A 108 -13.37 -14.90 2.61
N SER A 109 -12.64 -14.25 1.71
CA SER A 109 -11.60 -13.29 2.08
C SER A 109 -12.17 -12.03 2.72
N TRP A 110 -13.26 -11.47 2.17
CA TRP A 110 -13.85 -10.26 2.75
C TRP A 110 -14.57 -10.55 4.06
N LYS A 111 -15.20 -11.73 4.20
CA LYS A 111 -15.73 -12.19 5.48
C LYS A 111 -14.61 -12.42 6.51
N ARG A 112 -13.45 -12.93 6.07
CA ARG A 112 -12.29 -13.13 6.93
C ARG A 112 -11.72 -11.81 7.45
N VAL A 113 -11.62 -10.75 6.61
CA VAL A 113 -11.23 -9.41 7.07
C VAL A 113 -12.17 -8.88 8.14
N LEU A 114 -13.48 -9.11 7.99
CA LEU A 114 -14.52 -8.64 8.89
C LEU A 114 -14.77 -9.58 10.09
N ASN A 115 -14.10 -10.72 10.15
CA ASN A 115 -14.17 -11.60 11.32
C ASN A 115 -13.29 -11.03 12.45
N PRO A 116 -13.88 -10.66 13.62
CA PRO A 116 -13.14 -10.07 14.74
C PRO A 116 -12.08 -11.00 15.34
N ASP A 117 -12.20 -12.32 15.14
CA ASP A 117 -11.23 -13.29 15.64
C ASP A 117 -9.93 -13.31 14.82
N VAL A 118 -9.96 -12.81 13.59
CA VAL A 118 -8.77 -12.63 12.73
C VAL A 118 -7.97 -11.40 13.13
N GLY A 119 -8.63 -10.38 13.70
CA GLY A 119 -7.95 -9.20 14.24
C GLY A 119 -7.35 -8.28 13.19
N SER A 120 -7.96 -8.17 12.00
CA SER A 120 -7.48 -7.29 10.94
C SER A 120 -7.53 -5.82 11.33
N GLU A 121 -6.39 -5.15 11.39
CA GLU A 121 -6.33 -3.71 11.67
C GLU A 121 -6.83 -2.85 10.50
N THR A 122 -6.88 -3.42 9.29
CA THR A 122 -7.42 -2.77 8.09
C THR A 122 -8.92 -3.03 7.86
N ALA A 123 -9.58 -3.79 8.73
CA ALA A 123 -11.01 -4.09 8.65
C ALA A 123 -11.90 -2.84 8.56
N TYR A 124 -11.42 -1.69 9.09
CA TYR A 124 -12.15 -0.42 9.02
C TYR A 124 -12.44 0.00 7.57
N THR A 125 -11.62 -0.36 6.62
CA THR A 125 -11.85 -0.05 5.20
C THR A 125 -13.07 -0.77 4.64
N LEU A 126 -13.35 -1.98 5.12
CA LEU A 126 -14.52 -2.77 4.74
C LEU A 126 -15.74 -2.41 5.59
N TYR A 127 -15.63 -2.42 6.92
CA TYR A 127 -16.78 -2.14 7.77
C TYR A 127 -17.29 -0.68 7.67
N SER A 128 -16.47 0.23 7.14
CA SER A 128 -16.92 1.61 6.89
C SER A 128 -17.93 1.70 5.74
N VAL A 129 -17.98 0.74 4.83
CA VAL A 129 -18.82 0.75 3.64
C VAL A 129 -19.78 -0.43 3.53
N ILE A 130 -19.38 -1.64 3.94
CA ILE A 130 -20.20 -2.85 3.84
C ILE A 130 -21.29 -2.83 4.92
N LYS A 131 -22.50 -3.18 4.54
CA LYS A 131 -23.65 -3.30 5.45
C LYS A 131 -23.39 -4.37 6.50
N ASP A 132 -23.76 -4.08 7.72
CA ASP A 132 -23.56 -4.91 8.92
C ASP A 132 -22.07 -5.20 9.27
N GLY A 133 -21.12 -4.60 8.52
CA GLY A 133 -19.70 -4.81 8.75
C GLY A 133 -19.21 -4.26 10.10
N TYR A 134 -19.71 -3.09 10.51
CA TYR A 134 -19.40 -2.53 11.83
C TYR A 134 -20.00 -3.38 12.97
N GLU A 135 -21.23 -3.84 12.80
CA GLU A 135 -21.94 -4.72 13.72
C GLU A 135 -21.22 -6.06 13.86
N CYS A 136 -20.60 -6.56 12.80
CA CYS A 136 -19.80 -7.76 12.82
C CYS A 136 -18.46 -7.54 13.55
N PHE A 137 -17.64 -6.63 13.06
CA PHE A 137 -16.26 -6.49 13.52
C PHE A 137 -16.14 -5.80 14.89
N VAL A 138 -16.86 -4.68 15.09
CA VAL A 138 -16.72 -3.83 16.28
C VAL A 138 -17.73 -4.22 17.38
N SER A 139 -19.01 -4.28 17.03
CA SER A 139 -20.08 -4.57 17.99
C SER A 139 -20.21 -6.06 18.33
N LYS A 140 -19.72 -6.95 17.46
CA LYS A 140 -19.78 -8.41 17.56
C LYS A 140 -21.21 -8.96 17.74
N THR A 141 -22.18 -8.28 17.10
CA THR A 141 -23.60 -8.63 17.14
C THR A 141 -24.10 -9.38 15.91
N VAL A 142 -23.32 -9.36 14.83
CA VAL A 142 -23.58 -10.08 13.56
C VAL A 142 -22.42 -11.03 13.31
N SER A 143 -22.72 -12.25 12.86
CA SER A 143 -21.68 -13.21 12.43
C SER A 143 -21.09 -12.80 11.07
N ALA A 144 -19.80 -13.09 10.86
CA ALA A 144 -19.17 -12.89 9.55
C ALA A 144 -19.87 -13.70 8.44
N ASP A 145 -20.44 -14.87 8.77
CA ASP A 145 -21.17 -15.71 7.82
C ASP A 145 -22.47 -15.06 7.34
N ASP A 146 -23.09 -14.22 8.19
CA ASP A 146 -24.38 -13.56 7.90
C ASP A 146 -24.21 -12.26 7.09
N LEU A 147 -22.98 -11.77 6.91
CA LEU A 147 -22.71 -10.58 6.13
C LEU A 147 -23.24 -10.69 4.69
N PRO A 148 -23.76 -9.60 4.10
CA PRO A 148 -24.26 -9.57 2.74
C PRO A 148 -23.11 -9.51 1.71
N ILE A 149 -22.22 -10.48 1.79
CA ILE A 149 -21.07 -10.73 0.92
C ILE A 149 -21.25 -12.15 0.39
N ARG A 150 -21.46 -12.34 -0.92
CA ARG A 150 -21.89 -13.64 -1.46
C ARG A 150 -21.29 -13.93 -2.82
N ALA A 151 -20.84 -15.15 -3.02
CA ALA A 151 -20.68 -15.75 -4.33
C ALA A 151 -22.04 -16.28 -4.78
N LEU A 152 -22.58 -15.78 -5.88
CA LEU A 152 -23.84 -16.26 -6.46
C LEU A 152 -23.59 -17.50 -7.32
N ASP A 153 -22.42 -17.56 -7.93
CA ASP A 153 -21.83 -18.70 -8.66
C ASP A 153 -20.30 -18.53 -8.67
N ASP A 154 -19.56 -19.40 -9.37
CA ASP A 154 -18.09 -19.37 -9.41
C ASP A 154 -17.51 -18.06 -9.98
N THR A 155 -18.28 -17.33 -10.77
CA THR A 155 -17.83 -16.11 -11.47
C THR A 155 -18.61 -14.87 -11.11
N THR A 156 -19.63 -14.96 -10.26
CA THR A 156 -20.48 -13.82 -9.89
C THR A 156 -20.38 -13.56 -8.40
N PHE A 157 -19.82 -12.41 -8.05
CA PHE A 157 -19.60 -11.94 -6.67
C PHE A 157 -20.48 -10.74 -6.35
N GLN A 158 -21.20 -10.78 -5.24
CA GLN A 158 -22.13 -9.71 -4.85
C GLN A 158 -21.86 -9.24 -3.42
N VAL A 159 -21.99 -7.91 -3.22
CA VAL A 159 -21.88 -7.28 -1.89
C VAL A 159 -22.90 -6.16 -1.76
N GLU A 160 -23.48 -6.01 -0.56
CA GLU A 160 -24.38 -4.91 -0.22
C GLU A 160 -23.67 -3.89 0.69
N LEU A 161 -23.73 -2.63 0.31
CA LEU A 161 -23.21 -1.50 1.09
C LEU A 161 -24.28 -0.95 2.03
N LYS A 162 -23.84 -0.32 3.13
CA LYS A 162 -24.76 0.35 4.08
C LYS A 162 -25.40 1.62 3.54
N ALA A 163 -24.79 2.23 2.52
CA ALA A 163 -25.27 3.41 1.82
C ALA A 163 -24.55 3.52 0.46
N PRO A 164 -25.11 4.26 -0.52
CA PRO A 164 -24.46 4.50 -1.80
C PRO A 164 -23.08 5.12 -1.61
N ALA A 165 -22.04 4.53 -2.24
CA ALA A 165 -20.65 4.97 -2.13
C ALA A 165 -19.98 4.94 -3.50
N SER A 166 -19.96 6.06 -4.22
CA SER A 166 -19.37 6.16 -5.57
C SER A 166 -17.87 5.81 -5.60
N TYR A 167 -17.18 5.93 -4.48
CA TYR A 167 -15.76 5.58 -4.33
C TYR A 167 -15.51 4.09 -4.01
N PHE A 168 -16.56 3.28 -3.84
CA PHE A 168 -16.42 1.88 -3.41
C PHE A 168 -15.51 1.07 -4.36
N ILE A 169 -15.63 1.29 -5.67
CA ILE A 169 -14.80 0.57 -6.65
C ILE A 169 -13.29 0.85 -6.42
N THR A 170 -12.92 2.06 -6.02
CA THR A 170 -11.50 2.39 -5.73
C THR A 170 -10.95 1.59 -4.55
N LEU A 171 -11.78 1.28 -3.56
CA LEU A 171 -11.40 0.48 -2.41
C LEU A 171 -11.04 -0.97 -2.81
N THR A 172 -11.69 -1.51 -3.84
CA THR A 172 -11.47 -2.89 -4.30
C THR A 172 -10.08 -3.14 -4.91
N ALA A 173 -9.29 -2.07 -5.12
CA ALA A 173 -7.89 -2.15 -5.54
C ALA A 173 -6.91 -2.21 -4.35
N SER A 174 -7.38 -1.99 -3.12
CA SER A 174 -6.52 -2.01 -1.92
C SER A 174 -6.27 -3.43 -1.41
N THR A 175 -5.19 -3.61 -0.65
CA THR A 175 -4.74 -4.92 -0.15
C THR A 175 -5.80 -5.64 0.68
N ALA A 176 -6.54 -4.93 1.53
CA ALA A 176 -7.60 -5.50 2.37
C ALA A 176 -8.77 -6.13 1.57
N PHE A 177 -8.93 -5.76 0.30
CA PHE A 177 -9.96 -6.31 -0.60
C PHE A 177 -9.41 -7.40 -1.53
N MET A 178 -8.13 -7.76 -1.43
CA MET A 178 -7.54 -8.85 -2.23
C MET A 178 -8.00 -10.21 -1.69
N PRO A 179 -8.24 -11.19 -2.60
CA PRO A 179 -8.62 -12.52 -2.18
C PRO A 179 -7.42 -13.31 -1.64
N VAL A 180 -7.68 -14.23 -0.71
CA VAL A 180 -6.74 -15.28 -0.29
C VAL A 180 -7.33 -16.64 -0.63
N CYS A 181 -6.48 -17.61 -0.93
CA CYS A 181 -6.90 -18.96 -1.28
C CYS A 181 -7.48 -19.66 -0.04
N LYS A 182 -8.81 -19.81 0.00
CA LYS A 182 -9.54 -20.43 1.12
C LYS A 182 -8.95 -21.77 1.52
N ALA A 183 -8.78 -22.68 0.53
CA ALA A 183 -8.27 -24.01 0.79
C ALA A 183 -6.87 -24.01 1.41
N ASN A 184 -6.05 -23.03 1.04
CA ASN A 184 -4.70 -22.88 1.55
C ASN A 184 -4.69 -22.35 2.98
N VAL A 185 -5.47 -21.30 3.26
CA VAL A 185 -5.62 -20.73 4.61
C VAL A 185 -6.22 -21.76 5.59
N GLU A 186 -7.25 -22.51 5.17
CA GLU A 186 -7.85 -23.55 6.01
C GLU A 186 -6.90 -24.71 6.30
N LYS A 187 -6.00 -25.02 5.36
CA LYS A 187 -5.03 -26.12 5.50
C LYS A 187 -3.88 -25.77 6.46
N TYR A 188 -3.37 -24.54 6.39
CA TYR A 188 -2.14 -24.15 7.09
C TYR A 188 -2.39 -23.16 8.23
N GLY A 189 -3.62 -22.66 8.42
CA GLY A 189 -3.94 -21.70 9.47
C GLY A 189 -3.15 -20.40 9.30
N GLU A 190 -2.59 -19.88 10.40
CA GLU A 190 -1.78 -18.66 10.42
C GLU A 190 -0.45 -18.79 9.66
N ASP A 191 0.04 -20.01 9.50
CA ASP A 191 1.35 -20.29 8.85
C ASP A 191 1.28 -20.26 7.31
N TRP A 192 0.09 -20.09 6.71
CA TRP A 192 -0.07 -20.15 5.25
C TRP A 192 0.80 -19.14 4.50
N SER A 193 1.11 -17.99 5.11
CA SER A 193 1.91 -16.91 4.53
C SER A 193 3.34 -16.84 5.02
N SER A 194 3.81 -17.85 5.77
CA SER A 194 5.10 -17.85 6.46
C SER A 194 6.24 -18.47 5.65
N SER A 195 5.95 -19.17 4.56
CA SER A 195 6.98 -19.79 3.73
C SER A 195 6.56 -19.90 2.26
N PRO A 196 7.52 -19.94 1.31
CA PRO A 196 7.23 -20.12 -0.12
C PRO A 196 6.41 -21.37 -0.44
N GLU A 197 6.61 -22.46 0.31
CA GLU A 197 5.96 -23.75 0.09
C GLU A 197 4.45 -23.71 0.42
N THR A 198 4.06 -22.81 1.31
CA THR A 198 2.67 -22.66 1.73
C THR A 198 2.00 -21.41 1.13
N TYR A 199 2.75 -20.58 0.39
CA TYR A 199 2.26 -19.29 -0.09
C TYR A 199 1.58 -19.41 -1.45
N VAL A 200 0.26 -19.33 -1.48
CA VAL A 200 -0.56 -19.33 -2.70
C VAL A 200 -1.11 -17.94 -2.95
N CYS A 201 -0.86 -17.39 -4.14
CA CYS A 201 -1.22 -16.02 -4.52
C CYS A 201 -1.80 -15.96 -5.94
N ASN A 202 -2.34 -14.81 -6.36
CA ASN A 202 -3.02 -14.65 -7.65
C ASN A 202 -2.47 -13.49 -8.50
N GLY A 203 -1.36 -12.89 -8.10
CA GLY A 203 -0.75 -11.76 -8.79
C GLY A 203 0.24 -12.15 -9.89
N PRO A 204 0.92 -11.15 -10.47
CA PRO A 204 1.89 -11.36 -11.55
C PRO A 204 3.13 -12.14 -11.14
N PHE A 205 3.44 -12.20 -9.85
CA PHE A 205 4.58 -12.95 -9.30
C PHE A 205 4.13 -13.93 -8.21
N MET A 206 4.99 -14.91 -7.94
CA MET A 206 4.90 -15.89 -6.87
C MET A 206 6.09 -15.72 -5.93
N LEU A 207 5.90 -16.01 -4.66
CA LEU A 207 6.98 -16.06 -3.68
C LEU A 207 7.81 -17.34 -3.90
N ALA A 208 9.10 -17.17 -4.20
CA ALA A 208 10.02 -18.28 -4.49
C ALA A 208 11.05 -18.52 -3.39
N ASP A 209 11.45 -17.47 -2.67
CA ASP A 209 12.43 -17.57 -1.58
C ASP A 209 12.20 -16.49 -0.55
N MET A 210 12.37 -16.82 0.73
CA MET A 210 12.31 -15.91 1.88
C MET A 210 13.58 -16.11 2.72
N LYS A 211 14.46 -15.13 2.72
CA LYS A 211 15.62 -15.08 3.60
C LYS A 211 15.38 -14.02 4.66
N LYS A 212 15.15 -14.51 5.87
CA LYS A 212 14.86 -13.66 7.02
C LYS A 212 15.90 -12.55 7.18
N ASP A 213 15.43 -11.33 7.40
CA ASP A 213 16.24 -10.11 7.58
C ASP A 213 17.17 -9.77 6.38
N GLU A 214 17.04 -10.47 5.24
CA GLU A 214 17.92 -10.29 4.08
C GLU A 214 17.11 -9.91 2.82
N SER A 215 16.27 -10.83 2.33
CA SER A 215 15.57 -10.61 1.05
C SER A 215 14.41 -11.57 0.82
N PHE A 216 13.44 -11.14 -0.01
CA PHE A 216 12.47 -12.00 -0.66
C PHE A 216 12.75 -12.07 -2.16
N THR A 217 12.54 -13.25 -2.75
CA THR A 217 12.64 -13.44 -4.20
C THR A 217 11.28 -13.85 -4.75
N PHE A 218 10.80 -13.08 -5.72
CA PHE A 218 9.57 -13.36 -6.45
C PHE A 218 9.91 -13.77 -7.88
N VAL A 219 9.18 -14.76 -8.39
CA VAL A 219 9.31 -15.21 -9.78
C VAL A 219 7.99 -15.04 -10.51
N LYS A 220 8.04 -14.86 -11.81
CA LYS A 220 6.86 -14.70 -12.65
C LYS A 220 5.87 -15.84 -12.43
N ASN A 221 4.58 -15.48 -12.25
CA ASN A 221 3.49 -16.43 -12.08
C ASN A 221 2.93 -16.83 -13.45
N PRO A 222 3.12 -18.08 -13.92
CA PRO A 222 2.63 -18.53 -15.21
C PRO A 222 1.09 -18.67 -15.24
N ASN A 223 0.43 -18.74 -14.07
CA ASN A 223 -1.01 -18.85 -13.94
C ASN A 223 -1.72 -17.49 -13.80
N TYR A 224 -0.97 -16.38 -13.81
CA TYR A 224 -1.55 -15.04 -13.78
C TYR A 224 -2.33 -14.78 -15.08
N TYR A 225 -3.54 -14.20 -14.96
CA TYR A 225 -4.44 -14.01 -16.13
C TYR A 225 -3.82 -13.17 -17.27
N ASN A 226 -2.84 -12.32 -16.96
CA ASN A 226 -2.09 -11.50 -17.92
C ASN A 226 -0.58 -11.86 -17.90
N ALA A 227 -0.23 -13.13 -17.73
CA ALA A 227 1.16 -13.57 -17.63
C ALA A 227 2.03 -13.13 -18.81
N ASP A 228 1.47 -13.06 -20.03
CA ASP A 228 2.19 -12.63 -21.25
C ASP A 228 2.60 -11.16 -21.22
N GLU A 229 1.92 -10.33 -20.44
CA GLU A 229 2.26 -8.91 -20.27
C GLU A 229 3.40 -8.70 -19.27
N VAL A 230 3.68 -9.67 -18.39
CA VAL A 230 4.75 -9.60 -17.40
C VAL A 230 6.09 -9.86 -18.09
N LYS A 231 6.94 -8.83 -18.16
CA LYS A 231 8.23 -8.84 -18.89
C LYS A 231 9.42 -9.18 -17.99
N ILE A 232 9.23 -9.13 -16.68
CA ILE A 232 10.24 -9.41 -15.67
C ILE A 232 10.03 -10.84 -15.18
N ASP A 233 11.10 -11.62 -15.14
CA ASP A 233 11.05 -13.02 -14.70
C ASP A 233 11.27 -13.13 -13.20
N THR A 234 12.14 -12.27 -12.63
CA THR A 234 12.50 -12.30 -11.21
C THR A 234 12.55 -10.90 -10.61
N VAL A 235 11.95 -10.72 -9.44
CA VAL A 235 12.07 -9.52 -8.61
C VAL A 235 12.67 -9.93 -7.27
N LYS A 236 13.83 -9.37 -6.92
CA LYS A 236 14.46 -9.55 -5.63
C LYS A 236 14.24 -8.31 -4.78
N TYR A 237 13.52 -8.44 -3.67
CA TYR A 237 13.41 -7.41 -2.65
C TYR A 237 14.51 -7.60 -1.61
N VAL A 238 15.37 -6.60 -1.42
CA VAL A 238 16.44 -6.63 -0.41
C VAL A 238 16.14 -5.65 0.72
N PHE A 239 16.39 -6.05 1.97
CA PHE A 239 16.07 -5.29 3.16
C PHE A 239 17.28 -4.46 3.59
N LEU A 240 17.30 -3.19 3.18
CA LEU A 240 18.35 -2.24 3.51
C LEU A 240 17.72 -0.98 4.09
N ASN A 241 18.08 -0.64 5.34
CA ASN A 241 17.49 0.48 6.09
C ASN A 241 18.39 1.73 6.12
N ALA A 242 19.72 1.57 6.07
CA ALA A 242 20.64 2.70 6.19
C ALA A 242 20.76 3.44 4.84
N PRO A 243 20.35 4.72 4.74
CA PRO A 243 20.32 5.46 3.47
C PRO A 243 21.66 5.51 2.74
N GLU A 244 22.78 5.59 3.45
CA GLU A 244 24.12 5.58 2.84
C GLU A 244 24.46 4.20 2.24
N THR A 245 24.09 3.11 2.92
CA THR A 245 24.26 1.75 2.38
C THR A 245 23.43 1.56 1.13
N VAL A 246 22.18 2.03 1.14
CA VAL A 246 21.28 2.00 -0.02
C VAL A 246 21.88 2.77 -1.19
N ARG A 247 22.39 3.99 -0.93
CA ARG A 247 23.02 4.81 -1.96
C ARG A 247 24.25 4.13 -2.56
N MET A 248 25.13 3.56 -1.71
CA MET A 248 26.33 2.85 -2.18
C MET A 248 25.98 1.62 -3.02
N ALA A 249 24.99 0.83 -2.58
CA ALA A 249 24.54 -0.35 -3.33
C ALA A 249 23.94 0.03 -4.70
N PHE A 250 23.18 1.13 -4.75
CA PHE A 250 22.65 1.66 -6.01
C PHE A 250 23.77 2.18 -6.93
N ASP A 251 24.73 2.96 -6.41
CA ASP A 251 25.86 3.48 -7.20
C ASP A 251 26.76 2.34 -7.74
N ASN A 252 26.87 1.23 -7.00
CA ASN A 252 27.62 0.04 -7.41
C ASN A 252 26.85 -0.85 -8.41
N GLY A 253 25.57 -0.57 -8.69
CA GLY A 253 24.74 -1.41 -9.56
C GLY A 253 24.24 -2.71 -8.88
N GLU A 254 24.24 -2.76 -7.55
CA GLU A 254 23.69 -3.88 -6.78
C GLU A 254 22.17 -3.76 -6.61
N LEU A 255 21.63 -2.56 -6.81
CA LEU A 255 20.22 -2.21 -6.81
C LEU A 255 19.81 -1.56 -8.11
N ASP A 256 18.69 -1.97 -8.68
CA ASP A 256 18.05 -1.30 -9.81
C ASP A 256 17.11 -0.19 -9.33
N ILE A 257 16.47 -0.38 -8.18
CA ILE A 257 15.51 0.58 -7.61
C ILE A 257 15.79 0.76 -6.11
N ALA A 258 15.98 2.01 -5.69
CA ALA A 258 16.13 2.42 -4.31
C ALA A 258 15.01 3.39 -3.90
N THR A 259 14.32 3.11 -2.79
CA THR A 259 13.19 3.92 -2.29
C THR A 259 13.53 4.75 -1.08
N SER A 260 14.55 4.38 -0.32
CA SER A 260 14.96 5.05 0.93
C SER A 260 16.23 5.85 0.70
N VAL A 261 16.10 7.02 0.06
CA VAL A 261 17.21 7.92 -0.20
C VAL A 261 17.20 9.10 0.78
N ASN A 262 18.38 9.57 1.17
CA ASN A 262 18.52 10.78 1.99
C ASN A 262 18.57 12.06 1.13
N SER A 263 18.52 13.22 1.79
CA SER A 263 18.56 14.53 1.12
C SER A 263 19.81 14.74 0.27
N ASP A 264 20.96 14.16 0.67
CA ASP A 264 22.21 14.31 -0.07
C ASP A 264 22.20 13.48 -1.36
N ALA A 265 21.65 12.25 -1.32
CA ALA A 265 21.42 11.45 -2.51
C ALA A 265 20.39 12.09 -3.45
N MET A 266 19.30 12.63 -2.92
CA MET A 266 18.31 13.38 -3.71
C MET A 266 18.96 14.56 -4.44
N LYS A 267 19.78 15.37 -3.74
CA LYS A 267 20.51 16.47 -4.38
C LYS A 267 21.48 16.00 -5.46
N ALA A 268 22.20 14.90 -5.21
CA ALA A 268 23.16 14.33 -6.15
C ALA A 268 22.52 13.85 -7.45
N TYR A 269 21.27 13.35 -7.38
CA TYR A 269 20.55 12.83 -8.55
C TYR A 269 19.56 13.81 -9.16
N THR A 270 19.31 14.97 -8.54
CA THR A 270 18.41 16.00 -9.07
C THR A 270 18.85 16.41 -10.48
N GLY A 271 17.92 16.38 -11.43
CA GLY A 271 18.17 16.71 -12.85
C GLY A 271 18.82 15.58 -13.66
N THR A 272 18.96 14.39 -13.07
CA THR A 272 19.40 13.18 -13.79
C THR A 272 18.21 12.23 -14.01
N ASP A 273 18.39 11.26 -14.90
CA ASP A 273 17.43 10.16 -15.15
C ASP A 273 17.37 9.12 -14.02
N LYS A 274 18.26 9.22 -13.04
CA LYS A 274 18.33 8.33 -11.89
C LYS A 274 17.31 8.67 -10.78
N LEU A 275 16.81 9.90 -10.76
CA LEU A 275 15.81 10.33 -9.78
C LEU A 275 14.43 10.40 -10.41
N VAL A 276 13.54 9.53 -9.95
CA VAL A 276 12.12 9.57 -10.31
C VAL A 276 11.34 10.03 -9.09
N THR A 277 10.55 11.08 -9.27
CA THR A 277 9.64 11.60 -8.23
C THR A 277 8.20 11.43 -8.67
N SER A 278 7.32 11.11 -7.73
CA SER A 278 5.88 11.07 -7.95
C SER A 278 5.16 11.83 -6.85
N ASP A 279 4.09 12.53 -7.22
CA ASP A 279 3.24 13.19 -6.25
C ASP A 279 2.47 12.16 -5.43
N ARG A 280 2.39 12.40 -4.13
CA ARG A 280 1.64 11.58 -3.20
C ARG A 280 0.65 12.43 -2.44
N ILE A 281 -0.63 12.07 -2.51
CA ILE A 281 -1.67 12.69 -1.68
C ILE A 281 -1.50 12.17 -0.26
N GLY A 282 -1.12 13.04 0.66
CA GLY A 282 -0.92 12.67 2.04
C GLY A 282 -0.38 13.81 2.88
N TYR A 283 -0.32 13.61 4.18
CA TYR A 283 0.25 14.56 5.12
C TYR A 283 0.87 13.83 6.31
N ARG A 284 1.74 14.53 7.02
CA ARG A 284 2.33 14.06 8.28
C ARG A 284 1.79 14.91 9.42
N TYR A 285 1.53 14.28 10.54
CA TYR A 285 0.96 14.92 11.72
C TYR A 285 1.52 14.31 12.99
N TYR A 286 1.34 15.02 14.09
CA TYR A 286 1.59 14.53 15.45
C TYR A 286 0.25 14.37 16.16
N GLU A 287 0.07 13.24 16.81
CA GLU A 287 -1.14 12.92 17.56
C GLU A 287 -0.98 13.27 19.03
N PHE A 288 -2.03 13.82 19.61
CA PHE A 288 -2.11 14.07 21.04
C PHE A 288 -2.88 12.93 21.73
N ASN A 289 -2.34 12.39 22.82
CA ASN A 289 -3.11 11.52 23.69
C ASN A 289 -4.14 12.34 24.48
N CYS A 290 -5.33 12.49 23.89
CA CYS A 290 -6.41 13.31 24.47
C CYS A 290 -6.99 12.77 25.78
N SER A 291 -6.64 11.55 26.20
CA SER A 291 -7.06 10.98 27.49
C SER A 291 -6.15 11.40 28.66
N LYS A 292 -5.03 12.07 28.39
CA LYS A 292 -4.02 12.47 29.39
C LYS A 292 -3.84 13.97 29.44
N ALA A 293 -3.71 14.51 30.68
CA ALA A 293 -3.30 15.90 30.86
C ALA A 293 -1.85 16.11 30.35
N PRO A 294 -1.52 17.28 29.77
CA PRO A 294 -2.42 18.42 29.57
C PRO A 294 -3.22 18.33 28.26
N PHE A 295 -3.06 17.27 27.46
CA PHE A 295 -3.65 17.14 26.11
C PHE A 295 -5.14 16.80 26.10
N ASN A 296 -5.76 16.51 27.26
CA ASN A 296 -7.20 16.42 27.40
C ASN A 296 -7.91 17.80 27.26
N ASP A 297 -7.19 18.90 27.43
CA ASP A 297 -7.70 20.25 27.17
C ASP A 297 -7.50 20.64 25.69
N ALA A 298 -8.59 20.99 25.00
CA ALA A 298 -8.57 21.40 23.60
C ALA A 298 -7.77 22.69 23.37
N ARG A 299 -7.72 23.60 24.36
CA ARG A 299 -6.98 24.86 24.27
C ARG A 299 -5.48 24.59 24.19
N VAL A 300 -4.96 23.62 24.95
CA VAL A 300 -3.56 23.18 24.88
C VAL A 300 -3.21 22.62 23.51
N ARG A 301 -4.06 21.74 22.96
CA ARG A 301 -3.83 21.17 21.63
C ARG A 301 -3.85 22.24 20.52
N ARG A 302 -4.81 23.19 20.62
CA ARG A 302 -4.89 24.32 19.69
C ARG A 302 -3.65 25.22 19.80
N ALA A 303 -3.22 25.54 21.00
CA ALA A 303 -2.03 26.36 21.22
C ALA A 303 -0.79 25.77 20.56
N LEU A 304 -0.52 24.49 20.76
CA LEU A 304 0.61 23.81 20.12
C LEU A 304 0.49 23.77 18.60
N THR A 305 -0.71 23.65 18.07
CA THR A 305 -0.98 23.68 16.63
C THR A 305 -0.68 25.05 16.02
N LEU A 306 -1.06 26.14 16.70
CA LEU A 306 -0.84 27.53 16.27
C LEU A 306 0.63 27.95 16.40
N ALA A 307 1.34 27.40 17.39
CA ALA A 307 2.75 27.70 17.63
C ALA A 307 3.72 27.02 16.66
N LEU A 308 3.26 25.99 15.93
CA LEU A 308 4.12 25.19 15.06
C LEU A 308 4.51 25.95 13.79
N ASN A 309 5.79 26.27 13.64
CA ASN A 309 6.33 26.87 12.41
C ASN A 309 6.60 25.76 11.35
N ARG A 310 5.68 25.59 10.44
CA ARG A 310 5.74 24.56 9.40
C ARG A 310 6.84 24.81 8.37
N LYS A 311 7.17 26.09 8.15
CA LYS A 311 8.22 26.48 7.20
C LYS A 311 9.60 26.01 7.67
N ILE A 312 9.89 26.07 8.97
CA ILE A 312 11.13 25.54 9.53
C ILE A 312 11.24 24.04 9.27
N ILE A 313 10.12 23.32 9.33
CA ILE A 313 10.11 21.87 9.07
C ILE A 313 10.37 21.59 7.58
N THR A 314 9.64 22.20 6.67
CA THR A 314 9.75 21.90 5.24
C THR A 314 11.07 22.40 4.64
N GLU A 315 11.42 23.67 4.86
CA GLU A 315 12.59 24.29 4.26
C GLU A 315 13.87 24.05 5.06
N GLY A 316 13.78 24.06 6.40
CA GLY A 316 14.96 23.95 7.28
C GLY A 316 15.39 22.50 7.50
N ILE A 317 14.46 21.63 7.89
CA ILE A 317 14.76 20.25 8.29
C ILE A 317 14.71 19.31 7.11
N LEU A 318 13.60 19.31 6.37
CA LEU A 318 13.41 18.45 5.22
C LEU A 318 14.18 18.95 4.01
N GLN A 319 14.57 20.23 4.01
CA GLN A 319 15.31 20.91 2.95
C GLN A 319 14.62 20.80 1.58
N ASP A 320 13.28 20.74 1.60
CA ASP A 320 12.46 20.68 0.42
C ASP A 320 11.43 21.81 0.42
N PRO A 321 11.73 22.94 -0.25
CA PRO A 321 10.84 24.09 -0.32
C PRO A 321 9.62 23.84 -1.23
N THR A 322 9.58 22.71 -1.96
CA THR A 322 8.44 22.35 -2.81
C THR A 322 7.31 21.70 -2.02
N LEU A 323 7.59 21.23 -0.80
CA LEU A 323 6.57 20.63 0.07
C LEU A 323 5.60 21.70 0.57
N PRO A 324 4.29 21.56 0.29
CA PRO A 324 3.31 22.50 0.77
C PRO A 324 3.15 22.43 2.29
N GLN A 325 3.02 23.59 2.92
CA GLN A 325 2.70 23.68 4.33
C GLN A 325 1.19 23.52 4.50
N LEU A 326 0.78 22.61 5.39
CA LEU A 326 -0.63 22.28 5.55
C LEU A 326 -1.22 22.94 6.81
N TYR A 327 -2.29 23.71 6.61
CA TYR A 327 -3.07 24.41 7.64
C TYR A 327 -4.51 23.88 7.72
N GLY A 328 -4.64 22.57 7.65
CA GLY A 328 -5.93 21.84 7.72
C GLY A 328 -5.73 20.35 7.48
N TRP A 329 -6.80 19.57 7.61
CA TRP A 329 -6.73 18.11 7.53
C TRP A 329 -6.70 17.55 6.10
N VAL A 330 -7.28 18.24 5.12
CA VAL A 330 -7.29 17.76 3.74
C VAL A 330 -6.01 18.20 3.06
N PRO A 331 -5.19 17.26 2.53
CA PRO A 331 -3.96 17.61 1.83
C PRO A 331 -4.25 18.24 0.45
N TYR A 332 -3.23 18.87 -0.14
CA TYR A 332 -3.26 19.25 -1.54
C TYR A 332 -3.33 18.02 -2.45
N GLY A 333 -3.89 18.19 -3.65
CA GLY A 333 -4.11 17.12 -4.62
C GLY A 333 -5.53 16.57 -4.64
N ILE A 334 -6.36 16.90 -3.63
CA ILE A 334 -7.78 16.55 -3.60
C ILE A 334 -8.55 17.60 -4.42
N LYS A 335 -9.26 17.15 -5.44
CA LYS A 335 -10.04 18.04 -6.29
C LYS A 335 -11.33 18.47 -5.61
N ASP A 336 -11.74 19.72 -5.86
CA ASP A 336 -13.05 20.23 -5.42
C ASP A 336 -14.18 19.48 -6.14
N VAL A 337 -15.21 19.10 -5.40
CA VAL A 337 -16.34 18.33 -5.94
C VAL A 337 -17.21 19.15 -6.90
N LEU A 338 -17.27 20.46 -6.67
CA LEU A 338 -18.10 21.37 -7.49
C LEU A 338 -17.33 21.94 -8.69
N ASP A 339 -15.99 22.01 -8.58
CA ASP A 339 -15.10 22.48 -9.63
C ASP A 339 -13.81 21.63 -9.67
N PRO A 340 -13.82 20.49 -10.36
CA PRO A 340 -12.66 19.58 -10.40
C PRO A 340 -11.39 20.17 -11.05
N SER A 341 -11.45 21.37 -11.62
CA SER A 341 -10.27 22.09 -12.10
C SER A 341 -9.44 22.70 -10.94
N LYS A 342 -10.04 22.83 -9.76
CA LYS A 342 -9.42 23.42 -8.57
C LYS A 342 -9.04 22.37 -7.53
N ASP A 343 -8.04 22.71 -6.76
CA ASP A 343 -7.74 21.98 -5.53
C ASP A 343 -8.75 22.39 -4.43
N TRP A 344 -9.22 21.44 -3.65
CA TRP A 344 -10.15 21.69 -2.56
C TRP A 344 -9.59 22.70 -1.54
N ARG A 345 -8.27 22.62 -1.27
CA ARG A 345 -7.59 23.54 -0.34
C ARG A 345 -7.62 24.99 -0.84
N ASP A 346 -7.50 25.21 -2.14
CA ASP A 346 -7.55 26.55 -2.71
C ASP A 346 -8.97 27.16 -2.62
N VAL A 347 -9.99 26.28 -2.60
CA VAL A 347 -11.40 26.72 -2.46
C VAL A 347 -11.76 27.05 -1.02
N VAL A 348 -11.39 26.18 -0.06
CA VAL A 348 -11.79 26.34 1.36
C VAL A 348 -10.81 27.16 2.19
N GLY A 349 -9.57 27.34 1.74
CA GLY A 349 -8.52 28.07 2.46
C GLY A 349 -8.00 27.31 3.70
N ASN A 350 -7.29 28.04 4.57
CA ASN A 350 -6.74 27.53 5.79
C ASN A 350 -7.81 27.33 6.88
N ALA A 351 -7.74 26.24 7.62
CA ALA A 351 -8.58 26.03 8.81
C ALA A 351 -8.05 26.78 10.05
N PHE A 352 -6.78 27.14 10.03
CA PHE A 352 -6.08 27.94 11.04
C PHE A 352 -4.82 28.53 10.42
N ASP A 353 -4.23 29.53 11.07
CA ASP A 353 -2.92 30.10 10.73
C ASP A 353 -1.97 29.96 11.92
N GLU A 354 -0.68 30.24 11.73
CA GLU A 354 0.28 30.32 12.81
C GLU A 354 0.05 31.60 13.61
N ASP A 355 -0.14 31.48 14.93
CA ASP A 355 -0.33 32.62 15.84
C ASP A 355 0.25 32.32 17.21
N ILE A 356 1.45 32.84 17.47
CA ILE A 356 2.18 32.65 18.73
C ILE A 356 1.51 33.37 19.90
N GLU A 357 0.88 34.51 19.65
CA GLU A 357 0.25 35.29 20.73
C GLU A 357 -1.07 34.63 21.16
N GLU A 358 -1.88 34.17 20.22
CA GLU A 358 -3.07 33.33 20.54
C GLU A 358 -2.64 32.05 21.26
N ALA A 359 -1.55 31.38 20.80
CA ALA A 359 -1.04 30.17 21.43
C ALA A 359 -0.67 30.40 22.91
N LYS A 360 0.06 31.47 23.21
CA LYS A 360 0.42 31.83 24.61
C LYS A 360 -0.81 32.15 25.46
N ALA A 361 -1.78 32.87 24.90
CA ALA A 361 -3.01 33.21 25.60
C ALA A 361 -3.80 31.94 25.96
N LEU A 362 -3.94 31.01 25.02
CA LEU A 362 -4.63 29.73 25.24
C LEU A 362 -3.94 28.86 26.28
N LEU A 363 -2.59 28.82 26.30
CA LEU A 363 -1.83 28.12 27.36
C LEU A 363 -2.04 28.73 28.72
N ALA A 364 -1.99 30.07 28.82
CA ALA A 364 -2.25 30.76 30.07
C ALA A 364 -3.67 30.51 30.61
N GLU A 365 -4.70 30.56 29.73
CA GLU A 365 -6.08 30.24 30.08
C GLU A 365 -6.27 28.77 30.50
N ALA A 366 -5.46 27.87 29.95
CA ALA A 366 -5.47 26.44 30.31
C ALA A 366 -4.69 26.14 31.60
N GLY A 367 -4.06 27.19 32.24
CA GLY A 367 -3.30 27.05 33.47
C GLY A 367 -1.80 26.78 33.29
N TYR A 368 -1.28 27.00 32.10
CA TYR A 368 0.15 26.80 31.77
C TYR A 368 0.83 28.08 31.23
N PRO A 369 0.80 29.21 31.97
CA PRO A 369 1.37 30.47 31.48
C PRO A 369 2.88 30.39 31.22
N ASP A 370 3.59 29.54 31.95
CA ASP A 370 5.04 29.34 31.84
C ASP A 370 5.39 28.06 31.01
N GLY A 371 4.40 27.48 30.33
CA GLY A 371 4.57 26.24 29.57
C GLY A 371 4.52 24.98 30.44
N PHE A 372 4.87 23.85 29.84
CA PHE A 372 4.93 22.55 30.50
C PHE A 372 5.88 21.61 29.76
N THR A 373 6.31 20.54 30.42
CA THR A 373 7.17 19.51 29.83
C THR A 373 6.30 18.32 29.35
N PHE A 374 6.60 17.79 28.18
CA PHE A 374 5.96 16.60 27.65
C PHE A 374 6.94 15.73 26.86
N THR A 375 6.54 14.50 26.57
CA THR A 375 7.34 13.53 25.81
C THR A 375 6.74 13.32 24.44
N ILE A 376 7.57 13.48 23.40
CA ILE A 376 7.22 13.11 22.02
C ILE A 376 7.83 11.73 21.74
N LYS A 377 7.01 10.80 21.22
CA LYS A 377 7.48 9.51 20.71
C LYS A 377 7.55 9.58 19.19
N VAL A 378 8.68 9.23 18.63
CA VAL A 378 8.90 9.18 17.18
C VAL A 378 9.62 7.89 16.80
N PRO A 379 9.37 7.34 15.58
CA PRO A 379 10.14 6.23 15.05
C PRO A 379 11.62 6.60 14.97
N SER A 380 12.50 5.78 15.53
CA SER A 380 13.95 6.02 15.54
C SER A 380 14.63 5.68 14.21
N ASN A 381 13.99 4.88 13.39
CA ASN A 381 14.49 4.40 12.12
C ASN A 381 14.30 5.36 10.93
N TYR A 382 13.70 6.53 11.15
CA TYR A 382 13.49 7.54 10.12
C TYR A 382 13.97 8.91 10.59
N GLY A 383 15.17 9.31 10.14
CA GLY A 383 15.85 10.54 10.54
C GLY A 383 15.01 11.83 10.47
N PRO A 384 14.20 12.06 9.41
CA PRO A 384 13.32 13.22 9.33
C PRO A 384 12.32 13.35 10.48
N HIS A 385 11.79 12.23 11.02
CA HIS A 385 10.89 12.28 12.18
C HIS A 385 11.61 12.75 13.44
N VAL A 386 12.83 12.23 13.67
CA VAL A 386 13.64 12.64 14.83
C VAL A 386 14.02 14.12 14.73
N ALA A 387 14.50 14.56 13.56
CA ALA A 387 14.89 15.95 13.33
C ALA A 387 13.70 16.91 13.48
N THR A 388 12.52 16.55 12.97
CA THR A 388 11.30 17.35 13.13
C THR A 388 10.88 17.43 14.60
N ALA A 389 10.98 16.34 15.37
CA ALA A 389 10.60 16.34 16.78
C ALA A 389 11.44 17.32 17.61
N VAL A 390 12.72 17.50 17.28
CA VAL A 390 13.62 18.46 17.98
C VAL A 390 13.15 19.90 17.84
N VAL A 391 12.46 20.27 16.78
CA VAL A 391 11.97 21.63 16.52
C VAL A 391 10.60 21.90 17.17
N LEU A 392 9.95 20.85 17.68
CA LEU A 392 8.65 20.95 18.36
C LEU A 392 8.77 21.24 19.87
N VAL A 393 10.00 21.41 20.39
CA VAL A 393 10.27 21.56 21.84
C VAL A 393 10.56 23.00 22.19
#